data_8623c03ba0d21e652ba3ba8f4c59b332
#
_entry.id   8623c03ba0d21e652ba3ba8f4c59b332
#
_cell.length_a   1.000
_cell.length_b   1.000
_cell.length_c   1.000
_cell.angle_alpha   90.00
_cell.angle_beta   90.00
_cell.angle_gamma   90.00
#
_symmetry.space_group_name_H-M   'P 1'
#
loop_
_entity.id
_entity.type
_entity.pdbx_description
1 polymer ?
#
loop_
_entity_poly.entity_id
_entity_poly.type
_entity_poly.pdbx_seq_one_letter_code
_entity_poly.pdbx_strand_id
1 'polypeptide(L)'
;GNLNQGRYRLMSTGGAASTTAALVFGGYKPSSPPPNDTFTLTEQYNGSAWTEVNDMNTAKSGGVGFGTTAAAVSTSGSDSTVESYNGSSWSEVAEINTTRSEGAGGGLSGTAGVFFGGAPTVANTEIWNGSGWTEVNDLNTGRNNSGGVGSTTSALCAGGGPGAKAEVESWDGTSWTEIAELNTARSGLAGMGASNTAALVAGGESPPVVAIVENWNGSAWTEVADLSVAKYAWGQGSGTNTDALLAGGASPAGSPTGEVTTEEWNVPATVTNK
;
A
#
# COMPACT_ATOMS: atom_id res chain seq x y z
N GLY A 1 5.08 -13.48 12.80
CA GLY A 1 4.22 -14.57 12.27
C GLY A 1 3.79 -14.31 10.85
N ASN A 2 3.42 -15.34 10.12
CA ASN A 2 2.97 -15.25 8.73
C ASN A 2 1.44 -15.13 8.65
N LEU A 3 0.93 -14.62 7.51
CA LEU A 3 -0.50 -14.62 7.20
C LEU A 3 -1.08 -16.04 7.25
N ASN A 4 -2.33 -16.16 7.67
CA ASN A 4 -3.04 -17.43 7.66
C ASN A 4 -3.37 -17.89 6.23
N GLN A 5 -3.62 -16.93 5.31
CA GLN A 5 -3.90 -17.18 3.92
C GLN A 5 -2.95 -16.39 3.01
N GLY A 6 -2.18 -17.10 2.16
CA GLY A 6 -1.29 -16.49 1.17
C GLY A 6 -2.08 -15.78 0.06
N ARG A 7 -1.77 -14.50 -0.16
CA ARG A 7 -2.42 -13.67 -1.16
C ARG A 7 -1.59 -12.43 -1.49
N TYR A 8 -1.87 -11.80 -2.62
CA TYR A 8 -1.23 -10.57 -3.05
C TYR A 8 -2.27 -9.53 -3.47
N ARG A 9 -1.85 -8.31 -3.81
CA ARG A 9 -2.73 -7.16 -4.03
C ARG A 9 -3.61 -6.86 -2.81
N LEU A 10 -3.04 -7.09 -1.64
CA LEU A 10 -3.63 -6.76 -0.36
C LEU A 10 -3.76 -5.25 -0.19
N MET A 11 -4.77 -4.86 0.54
CA MET A 11 -4.87 -3.53 1.12
C MET A 11 -4.44 -3.58 2.59
N SER A 12 -3.90 -2.49 3.12
CA SER A 12 -3.44 -2.42 4.50
C SER A 12 -3.74 -1.07 5.14
N THR A 13 -3.54 -0.97 6.45
CA THR A 13 -3.74 0.27 7.21
C THR A 13 -2.68 1.35 6.96
N GLY A 14 -1.71 1.10 6.09
CA GLY A 14 -0.75 2.11 5.65
C GLY A 14 0.10 2.70 6.77
N GLY A 15 0.40 4.00 6.66
CA GLY A 15 1.34 4.71 7.53
C GLY A 15 0.93 4.90 8.99
N ALA A 16 -0.31 4.56 9.36
CA ALA A 16 -0.77 4.59 10.75
C ALA A 16 -0.46 3.28 11.53
N ALA A 17 -0.08 2.23 10.84
CA ALA A 17 0.28 0.95 11.42
C ALA A 17 1.72 0.92 11.94
N SER A 18 2.11 -0.18 12.56
CA SER A 18 3.45 -0.43 13.07
C SER A 18 3.77 -1.92 12.99
N THR A 19 5.00 -2.32 13.30
CA THR A 19 5.37 -3.74 13.48
C THR A 19 4.66 -4.42 14.64
N THR A 20 3.90 -3.69 15.45
CA THR A 20 3.13 -4.25 16.56
C THR A 20 1.62 -4.22 16.36
N ALA A 21 1.11 -3.52 15.34
CA ALA A 21 -0.32 -3.40 15.07
C ALA A 21 -0.57 -3.03 13.61
N ALA A 22 -1.09 -3.97 12.83
CA ALA A 22 -1.46 -3.76 11.44
C ALA A 22 -2.75 -4.51 11.09
N LEU A 23 -3.44 -4.04 10.07
CA LEU A 23 -4.59 -4.72 9.48
C LEU A 23 -4.32 -4.89 7.99
N VAL A 24 -4.56 -6.10 7.47
CA VAL A 24 -4.56 -6.37 6.04
C VAL A 24 -5.89 -6.99 5.64
N PHE A 25 -6.38 -6.62 4.48
CA PHE A 25 -7.70 -7.05 4.03
C PHE A 25 -7.76 -7.20 2.50
N GLY A 26 -8.71 -8.00 2.06
CA GLY A 26 -8.86 -8.33 0.65
C GLY A 26 -7.70 -9.12 0.10
N GLY A 27 -7.44 -8.89 -1.18
CA GLY A 27 -6.36 -9.53 -1.90
C GLY A 27 -6.84 -10.59 -2.89
N TYR A 28 -5.91 -11.16 -3.60
CA TYR A 28 -6.15 -12.06 -4.71
C TYR A 28 -5.21 -13.26 -4.63
N LYS A 29 -5.72 -14.42 -5.01
CA LYS A 29 -4.95 -15.65 -5.18
C LYS A 29 -5.38 -16.31 -6.49
N PRO A 30 -4.47 -16.45 -7.45
CA PRO A 30 -4.76 -17.28 -8.61
C PRO A 30 -4.92 -18.74 -8.19
N SER A 31 -5.91 -19.40 -8.71
CA SER A 31 -6.11 -20.84 -8.52
C SER A 31 -5.96 -21.57 -9.86
N SER A 32 -5.44 -22.81 -9.80
CA SER A 32 -5.38 -23.69 -10.98
C SER A 32 -6.01 -25.03 -10.59
N PRO A 33 -7.15 -25.39 -11.16
CA PRO A 33 -7.90 -24.67 -12.21
C PRO A 33 -8.66 -23.44 -11.65
N PRO A 34 -9.01 -22.47 -12.54
CA PRO A 34 -9.86 -21.35 -12.16
C PRO A 34 -11.25 -21.83 -11.66
N PRO A 35 -12.02 -20.96 -10.92
CA PRO A 35 -11.86 -19.51 -10.83
C PRO A 35 -10.76 -19.07 -9.85
N ASN A 36 -10.17 -17.91 -10.14
CA ASN A 36 -9.28 -17.21 -9.24
C ASN A 36 -10.07 -16.65 -8.05
N ASP A 37 -9.46 -16.63 -6.87
CA ASP A 37 -10.11 -16.17 -5.66
C ASP A 37 -9.75 -14.72 -5.35
N THR A 38 -10.76 -13.86 -5.25
CA THR A 38 -10.66 -12.55 -4.63
C THR A 38 -11.28 -12.64 -3.24
N PHE A 39 -10.64 -12.08 -2.24
CA PHE A 39 -11.00 -12.31 -0.84
C PHE A 39 -11.73 -11.13 -0.19
N THR A 40 -12.59 -11.48 0.76
CA THR A 40 -13.14 -10.58 1.77
C THR A 40 -12.28 -10.57 3.04
N LEU A 41 -11.38 -11.53 3.19
CA LEU A 41 -10.61 -11.81 4.40
C LEU A 41 -9.94 -10.57 4.98
N THR A 42 -10.07 -10.43 6.30
CA THR A 42 -9.38 -9.42 7.09
C THR A 42 -8.56 -10.10 8.18
N GLU A 43 -7.27 -9.80 8.24
CA GLU A 43 -6.38 -10.29 9.28
C GLU A 43 -5.72 -9.12 10.03
N GLN A 44 -5.65 -9.26 11.36
CA GLN A 44 -5.03 -8.30 12.26
C GLN A 44 -3.75 -8.85 12.85
N TYR A 45 -2.69 -8.06 12.82
CA TYR A 45 -1.39 -8.36 13.44
C TYR A 45 -1.29 -7.72 14.81
N ASN A 46 -0.77 -8.47 15.79
CA ASN A 46 -0.62 -8.02 17.18
C ASN A 46 0.86 -7.89 17.61
N GLY A 47 1.80 -7.86 16.65
CA GLY A 47 3.24 -7.85 16.91
C GLY A 47 3.88 -9.24 16.93
N SER A 48 3.10 -10.32 16.91
CA SER A 48 3.64 -11.70 16.92
C SER A 48 2.89 -12.65 15.98
N ALA A 49 1.59 -12.50 15.85
CA ALA A 49 0.74 -13.39 15.06
C ALA A 49 -0.38 -12.61 14.33
N TRP A 50 -0.80 -13.16 13.21
CA TRP A 50 -1.98 -12.73 12.48
C TRP A 50 -3.20 -13.51 12.98
N THR A 51 -4.30 -12.79 13.18
CA THR A 51 -5.58 -13.36 13.59
C THR A 51 -6.65 -12.88 12.63
N GLU A 52 -7.46 -13.79 12.11
CA GLU A 52 -8.62 -13.47 11.31
C GLU A 52 -9.65 -12.73 12.16
N VAL A 53 -10.17 -11.63 11.63
CA VAL A 53 -11.22 -10.82 12.23
C VAL A 53 -12.40 -10.74 11.25
N ASN A 54 -13.43 -9.93 11.53
CA ASN A 54 -14.61 -9.88 10.64
C ASN A 54 -14.24 -9.39 9.24
N ASP A 55 -14.67 -10.13 8.26
CA ASP A 55 -14.42 -9.92 6.84
C ASP A 55 -15.16 -8.71 6.27
N MET A 56 -14.63 -8.16 5.16
CA MET A 56 -15.34 -7.20 4.32
C MET A 56 -16.64 -7.81 3.75
N ASN A 57 -17.59 -6.97 3.39
CA ASN A 57 -18.81 -7.42 2.74
C ASN A 57 -18.59 -7.79 1.27
N THR A 58 -17.65 -7.11 0.61
CA THR A 58 -17.34 -7.30 -0.82
C THR A 58 -15.88 -7.73 -1.01
N ALA A 59 -15.68 -8.80 -1.79
CA ALA A 59 -14.34 -9.27 -2.13
C ALA A 59 -13.60 -8.28 -3.03
N LYS A 60 -12.41 -7.85 -2.64
CA LYS A 60 -11.63 -6.80 -3.31
C LYS A 60 -10.16 -7.14 -3.41
N SER A 61 -9.51 -6.64 -4.47
CA SER A 61 -8.06 -6.70 -4.62
C SER A 61 -7.54 -5.50 -5.43
N GLY A 62 -6.32 -5.06 -5.15
CA GLY A 62 -5.67 -3.97 -5.89
C GLY A 62 -6.27 -2.58 -5.63
N GLY A 63 -7.03 -2.42 -4.55
CA GLY A 63 -7.43 -1.12 -4.02
C GLY A 63 -6.38 -0.52 -3.09
N VAL A 64 -6.73 0.57 -2.43
CA VAL A 64 -5.91 1.22 -1.39
C VAL A 64 -6.59 1.06 -0.05
N GLY A 65 -5.81 0.73 0.97
CA GLY A 65 -6.24 0.71 2.36
C GLY A 65 -5.58 1.84 3.15
N PHE A 66 -6.24 2.32 4.19
CA PHE A 66 -5.66 3.27 5.13
C PHE A 66 -6.41 3.27 6.45
N GLY A 67 -5.82 3.91 7.46
CA GLY A 67 -6.38 4.01 8.80
C GLY A 67 -5.64 3.21 9.85
N THR A 68 -6.34 2.73 10.86
CA THR A 68 -5.80 1.98 12.00
C THR A 68 -6.50 0.63 12.15
N THR A 69 -6.01 -0.21 13.06
CA THR A 69 -6.68 -1.48 13.42
C THR A 69 -8.06 -1.30 14.04
N ALA A 70 -8.40 -0.10 14.52
CA ALA A 70 -9.70 0.23 15.09
C ALA A 70 -10.61 1.02 14.13
N ALA A 71 -10.04 1.59 13.06
CA ALA A 71 -10.79 2.37 12.07
C ALA A 71 -10.02 2.40 10.75
N ALA A 72 -10.42 1.57 9.79
CA ALA A 72 -9.79 1.46 8.50
C ALA A 72 -10.78 1.71 7.36
N VAL A 73 -10.25 2.02 6.18
CA VAL A 73 -11.01 2.15 4.93
C VAL A 73 -10.37 1.26 3.88
N SER A 74 -11.22 0.53 3.16
CA SER A 74 -10.88 -0.25 1.97
C SER A 74 -11.49 0.46 0.76
N THR A 75 -10.66 0.96 -0.15
CA THR A 75 -11.17 1.50 -1.41
C THR A 75 -11.36 0.41 -2.45
N SER A 76 -11.84 0.81 -3.61
CA SER A 76 -12.09 -0.04 -4.78
C SER A 76 -10.90 -0.93 -5.17
N GLY A 77 -11.24 -2.03 -5.80
CA GLY A 77 -10.31 -2.84 -6.58
C GLY A 77 -10.75 -2.84 -8.04
N SER A 78 -11.86 -3.52 -8.34
CA SER A 78 -12.46 -3.59 -9.69
C SER A 78 -13.76 -2.81 -9.84
N ASP A 79 -14.22 -2.17 -8.78
CA ASP A 79 -15.48 -1.42 -8.70
C ASP A 79 -15.27 -0.08 -7.97
N SER A 80 -16.32 0.71 -7.74
CA SER A 80 -16.25 1.98 -7.02
C SER A 80 -16.49 1.85 -5.51
N THR A 81 -16.83 0.65 -5.03
CA THR A 81 -17.28 0.46 -3.64
C THR A 81 -16.18 0.72 -2.63
N VAL A 82 -16.56 1.36 -1.54
CA VAL A 82 -15.67 1.66 -0.40
C VAL A 82 -16.31 1.11 0.87
N GLU A 83 -15.50 0.44 1.68
CA GLU A 83 -15.96 -0.03 2.98
C GLU A 83 -15.11 0.56 4.11
N SER A 84 -15.76 0.88 5.21
CA SER A 84 -15.15 1.37 6.44
C SER A 84 -15.26 0.32 7.55
N TYR A 85 -14.16 0.10 8.25
CA TYR A 85 -14.04 -0.78 9.42
C TYR A 85 -14.09 0.03 10.70
N ASN A 86 -14.89 -0.38 11.67
CA ASN A 86 -15.07 0.30 12.96
C ASN A 86 -14.36 -0.41 14.15
N GLY A 87 -13.42 -1.30 13.87
CA GLY A 87 -12.76 -2.13 14.87
C GLY A 87 -13.43 -3.48 15.10
N SER A 88 -14.66 -3.69 14.55
CA SER A 88 -15.35 -4.97 14.68
C SER A 88 -16.11 -5.39 13.43
N SER A 89 -16.57 -4.47 12.58
CA SER A 89 -17.32 -4.81 11.37
C SER A 89 -17.05 -3.82 10.25
N TRP A 90 -17.23 -4.28 9.02
CA TRP A 90 -17.17 -3.48 7.81
C TRP A 90 -18.56 -2.99 7.41
N SER A 91 -18.65 -1.78 6.90
CA SER A 91 -19.86 -1.17 6.37
C SER A 91 -19.54 -0.39 5.10
N GLU A 92 -20.40 -0.50 4.10
CA GLU A 92 -20.30 0.28 2.88
C GLU A 92 -20.50 1.79 3.19
N VAL A 93 -19.67 2.61 2.56
CA VAL A 93 -19.70 4.07 2.67
C VAL A 93 -19.67 4.71 1.27
N ALA A 94 -19.54 6.05 1.19
CA ALA A 94 -19.55 6.74 -0.09
C ALA A 94 -18.47 6.21 -1.03
N GLU A 95 -18.87 5.91 -2.27
CA GLU A 95 -18.00 5.41 -3.33
C GLU A 95 -16.99 6.48 -3.80
N ILE A 96 -15.88 6.02 -4.40
CA ILE A 96 -14.95 6.91 -5.12
C ILE A 96 -15.63 7.48 -6.37
N ASN A 97 -15.23 8.69 -6.77
CA ASN A 97 -15.83 9.34 -7.95
C ASN A 97 -15.40 8.67 -9.26
N THR A 98 -14.17 8.20 -9.33
CA THR A 98 -13.63 7.55 -10.54
C THR A 98 -13.18 6.12 -10.21
N THR A 99 -13.91 5.14 -10.74
CA THR A 99 -13.59 3.70 -10.58
C THR A 99 -12.23 3.39 -11.17
N ARG A 100 -11.33 2.83 -10.34
CA ARG A 100 -9.99 2.43 -10.73
C ARG A 100 -9.39 1.42 -9.78
N SER A 101 -8.48 0.59 -10.29
CA SER A 101 -7.70 -0.36 -9.50
C SER A 101 -6.21 -0.03 -9.59
N GLU A 102 -5.37 -0.76 -8.86
CA GLU A 102 -3.90 -0.65 -8.96
C GLU A 102 -3.35 0.76 -8.73
N GLY A 103 -4.10 1.60 -8.05
CA GLY A 103 -3.64 2.91 -7.62
C GLY A 103 -2.84 2.82 -6.32
N ALA A 104 -2.43 3.97 -5.84
CA ALA A 104 -1.65 4.13 -4.63
C ALA A 104 -2.27 5.18 -3.71
N GLY A 105 -1.85 5.22 -2.47
CA GLY A 105 -2.42 6.18 -1.53
C GLY A 105 -2.02 5.89 -0.10
N GLY A 106 -2.73 6.51 0.83
CA GLY A 106 -2.51 6.33 2.26
C GLY A 106 -3.44 7.17 3.10
N GLY A 107 -3.26 7.07 4.40
CA GLY A 107 -4.00 7.83 5.40
C GLY A 107 -3.68 7.33 6.79
N LEU A 108 -3.69 8.25 7.75
CA LEU A 108 -3.34 7.97 9.14
C LEU A 108 -4.57 7.68 10.01
N SER A 109 -5.76 7.77 9.45
CA SER A 109 -7.02 7.49 10.15
C SER A 109 -8.09 7.03 9.17
N GLY A 110 -9.11 6.33 9.65
CA GLY A 110 -10.28 5.95 8.85
C GLY A 110 -11.15 7.12 8.38
N THR A 111 -10.84 8.34 8.81
CA THR A 111 -11.59 9.56 8.43
C THR A 111 -10.82 10.50 7.50
N ALA A 112 -9.58 10.17 7.14
CA ALA A 112 -8.76 11.02 6.28
C ALA A 112 -7.77 10.15 5.47
N GLY A 113 -7.94 10.11 4.15
CA GLY A 113 -7.10 9.35 3.25
C GLY A 113 -6.99 9.96 1.87
N VAL A 114 -5.98 9.56 1.12
CA VAL A 114 -5.75 9.98 -0.26
C VAL A 114 -5.60 8.75 -1.15
N PHE A 115 -6.18 8.81 -2.35
CA PHE A 115 -6.08 7.79 -3.38
C PHE A 115 -5.73 8.44 -4.71
N PHE A 116 -4.65 8.00 -5.35
CA PHE A 116 -4.12 8.59 -6.57
C PHE A 116 -3.65 7.55 -7.58
N GLY A 117 -3.65 7.93 -8.86
CA GLY A 117 -3.29 7.06 -9.96
C GLY A 117 -4.23 5.87 -10.13
N GLY A 118 -3.78 4.86 -10.81
CA GLY A 118 -4.49 3.59 -11.00
C GLY A 118 -4.69 3.20 -12.46
N ALA A 119 -5.25 2.02 -12.64
CA ALA A 119 -5.61 1.48 -13.94
C ALA A 119 -7.04 1.90 -14.35
N PRO A 120 -7.27 2.23 -15.65
CA PRO A 120 -6.29 2.28 -16.74
C PRO A 120 -5.42 3.53 -16.62
N THR A 121 -4.18 3.48 -16.36
CA THR A 121 -3.15 4.51 -16.22
C THR A 121 -3.68 5.95 -16.13
N VAL A 122 -4.30 6.29 -15.00
CA VAL A 122 -4.90 7.61 -14.75
C VAL A 122 -4.05 8.44 -13.78
N ALA A 123 -4.26 9.75 -13.75
CA ALA A 123 -3.57 10.68 -12.87
C ALA A 123 -4.45 11.14 -11.69
N ASN A 124 -5.74 10.80 -11.70
CA ASN A 124 -6.72 11.28 -10.74
C ASN A 124 -6.26 11.13 -9.30
N THR A 125 -6.51 12.16 -8.51
CA THR A 125 -6.28 12.18 -7.07
C THR A 125 -7.58 12.53 -6.35
N GLU A 126 -7.98 11.70 -5.41
CA GLU A 126 -9.17 11.90 -4.58
C GLU A 126 -8.81 11.86 -3.09
N ILE A 127 -9.45 12.72 -2.32
CA ILE A 127 -9.29 12.80 -0.86
C ILE A 127 -10.59 12.38 -0.17
N TRP A 128 -10.46 11.48 0.80
CA TRP A 128 -11.50 11.06 1.73
C TRP A 128 -11.52 11.94 2.96
N ASN A 129 -12.69 12.44 3.36
CA ASN A 129 -12.89 13.31 4.53
C ASN A 129 -13.70 12.67 5.67
N GLY A 130 -13.91 11.35 5.62
CA GLY A 130 -14.72 10.60 6.59
C GLY A 130 -16.18 10.45 6.18
N SER A 131 -16.64 11.15 5.14
CA SER A 131 -18.03 11.09 4.67
C SER A 131 -18.16 11.01 3.15
N GLY A 132 -17.18 11.48 2.40
CA GLY A 132 -17.19 11.46 0.94
C GLY A 132 -15.82 11.72 0.36
N TRP A 133 -15.72 11.45 -0.95
CA TRP A 133 -14.52 11.66 -1.76
C TRP A 133 -14.62 12.99 -2.53
N THR A 134 -13.51 13.69 -2.61
CA THR A 134 -13.38 14.92 -3.36
C THR A 134 -12.18 14.80 -4.29
N GLU A 135 -12.40 15.03 -5.58
CA GLU A 135 -11.33 15.13 -6.57
C GLU A 135 -10.53 16.42 -6.34
N VAL A 136 -9.21 16.29 -6.39
CA VAL A 136 -8.26 17.40 -6.21
C VAL A 136 -7.27 17.41 -7.36
N ASN A 137 -6.19 18.20 -7.28
CA ASN A 137 -5.20 18.25 -8.36
C ASN A 137 -4.52 16.91 -8.60
N ASP A 138 -4.46 16.53 -9.86
CA ASP A 138 -3.96 15.25 -10.35
C ASP A 138 -2.43 15.16 -10.29
N LEU A 139 -1.91 13.91 -10.29
CA LEU A 139 -0.50 13.62 -10.59
C LEU A 139 -0.10 14.28 -11.91
N ASN A 140 1.14 14.74 -12.02
CA ASN A 140 1.68 15.27 -13.28
C ASN A 140 1.75 14.18 -14.36
N THR A 141 1.98 12.92 -13.94
CA THR A 141 2.03 11.77 -14.83
C THR A 141 1.15 10.64 -14.32
N GLY A 142 0.15 10.25 -15.12
CA GLY A 142 -0.70 9.09 -14.82
C GLY A 142 0.11 7.81 -14.70
N ARG A 143 -0.15 7.02 -13.64
CA ARG A 143 0.55 5.75 -13.37
C ARG A 143 -0.26 4.80 -12.53
N ASN A 144 0.05 3.51 -12.64
CA ASN A 144 -0.52 2.45 -11.82
C ASN A 144 0.60 1.64 -11.14
N ASN A 145 0.25 0.76 -10.23
CA ASN A 145 1.21 -0.12 -9.53
C ASN A 145 2.41 0.62 -8.91
N SER A 146 2.19 1.86 -8.47
CA SER A 146 3.17 2.69 -7.77
C SER A 146 3.14 2.43 -6.26
N GLY A 147 4.24 2.73 -5.57
CA GLY A 147 4.27 2.80 -4.11
C GLY A 147 3.66 4.10 -3.63
N GLY A 148 2.61 4.01 -2.80
CA GLY A 148 1.95 5.17 -2.21
C GLY A 148 2.14 5.22 -0.70
N VAL A 149 2.38 6.42 -0.16
CA VAL A 149 2.49 6.67 1.28
C VAL A 149 1.91 8.02 1.64
N GLY A 150 1.62 8.22 2.91
CA GLY A 150 1.33 9.52 3.48
C GLY A 150 -0.11 9.76 3.86
N SER A 151 -0.53 11.02 3.75
CA SER A 151 -1.82 11.54 4.21
C SER A 151 -2.43 12.51 3.20
N THR A 152 -3.60 13.05 3.53
CA THR A 152 -4.31 14.04 2.70
C THR A 152 -3.53 15.35 2.45
N THR A 153 -2.54 15.66 3.27
CA THR A 153 -1.74 16.89 3.16
C THR A 153 -0.25 16.65 2.90
N SER A 154 0.18 15.38 2.85
CA SER A 154 1.59 15.04 2.72
C SER A 154 1.72 13.61 2.23
N ALA A 155 1.89 13.40 0.92
CA ALA A 155 1.96 12.07 0.31
C ALA A 155 3.07 11.95 -0.74
N LEU A 156 3.48 10.73 -1.05
CA LEU A 156 4.38 10.39 -2.14
C LEU A 156 3.75 9.34 -3.05
N CYS A 157 3.98 9.51 -4.35
CA CYS A 157 3.77 8.52 -5.39
C CYS A 157 5.12 8.17 -5.99
N ALA A 158 5.60 6.94 -5.78
CA ALA A 158 6.92 6.50 -6.18
C ALA A 158 6.87 5.36 -7.20
N GLY A 159 7.61 5.47 -8.30
CA GLY A 159 7.69 4.46 -9.34
C GLY A 159 6.36 4.18 -10.06
N GLY A 160 6.14 2.95 -10.44
CA GLY A 160 4.90 2.48 -11.08
C GLY A 160 5.03 2.16 -12.56
N GLY A 161 3.89 1.93 -13.20
CA GLY A 161 3.74 1.60 -14.61
C GLY A 161 2.95 2.67 -15.41
N PRO A 162 2.83 2.53 -16.74
CA PRO A 162 3.34 1.42 -17.57
C PRO A 162 4.85 1.45 -17.77
N GLY A 163 5.46 0.26 -17.83
CA GLY A 163 6.89 0.10 -17.71
C GLY A 163 7.37 0.35 -16.27
N ALA A 164 8.62 0.04 -15.96
CA ALA A 164 9.19 0.38 -14.67
C ALA A 164 9.59 1.86 -14.66
N LYS A 165 9.13 2.62 -13.69
CA LYS A 165 9.40 4.06 -13.54
C LYS A 165 10.27 4.34 -12.32
N ALA A 166 11.13 5.37 -12.41
CA ALA A 166 11.90 5.91 -11.29
C ALA A 166 11.28 7.18 -10.71
N GLU A 167 10.42 7.82 -11.48
CA GLU A 167 9.83 9.12 -11.14
C GLU A 167 9.07 9.06 -9.82
N VAL A 168 9.24 10.09 -9.01
CA VAL A 168 8.57 10.28 -7.74
C VAL A 168 7.90 11.65 -7.71
N GLU A 169 6.65 11.67 -7.30
CA GLU A 169 5.91 12.91 -7.08
C GLU A 169 5.53 13.06 -5.61
N SER A 170 5.66 14.28 -5.10
CA SER A 170 5.34 14.69 -3.74
C SER A 170 4.10 15.58 -3.71
N TRP A 171 3.14 15.24 -2.85
CA TRP A 171 1.92 15.99 -2.58
C TRP A 171 2.09 16.87 -1.34
N ASP A 172 1.74 18.14 -1.43
CA ASP A 172 1.83 19.14 -0.35
C ASP A 172 0.46 19.50 0.28
N GLY A 173 -0.60 18.80 -0.10
CA GLY A 173 -1.98 19.09 0.27
C GLY A 173 -2.72 19.90 -0.79
N THR A 174 -2.03 20.38 -1.84
CA THR A 174 -2.61 21.21 -2.90
C THR A 174 -2.18 20.77 -4.28
N SER A 175 -0.92 20.41 -4.46
CA SER A 175 -0.34 20.08 -5.76
C SER A 175 0.70 18.97 -5.67
N TRP A 176 0.89 18.27 -6.80
CA TRP A 176 1.96 17.31 -6.99
C TRP A 176 3.19 17.99 -7.62
N THR A 177 4.35 17.68 -7.09
CA THR A 177 5.64 18.19 -7.59
C THR A 177 6.60 17.02 -7.75
N GLU A 178 7.26 16.94 -8.90
CA GLU A 178 8.32 15.97 -9.15
C GLU A 178 9.53 16.26 -8.26
N ILE A 179 10.07 15.21 -7.65
CA ILE A 179 11.22 15.27 -6.74
C ILE A 179 12.29 14.25 -7.16
N ALA A 180 13.31 14.03 -6.33
CA ALA A 180 14.37 13.07 -6.63
C ALA A 180 13.81 11.67 -6.89
N GLU A 181 14.27 11.07 -8.00
CA GLU A 181 13.86 9.75 -8.48
C GLU A 181 14.39 8.60 -7.59
N LEU A 182 13.74 7.45 -7.67
CA LEU A 182 14.27 6.18 -7.15
C LEU A 182 15.62 5.86 -7.82
N ASN A 183 16.54 5.23 -7.08
CA ASN A 183 17.78 4.73 -7.66
C ASN A 183 17.55 3.62 -8.69
N THR A 184 16.47 2.84 -8.51
CA THR A 184 16.08 1.77 -9.43
C THR A 184 14.63 1.93 -9.87
N ALA A 185 14.40 2.12 -11.17
CA ALA A 185 13.06 2.19 -11.76
C ALA A 185 12.30 0.88 -11.53
N ARG A 186 11.09 0.95 -10.96
CA ARG A 186 10.29 -0.23 -10.57
C ARG A 186 8.79 0.01 -10.68
N SER A 187 8.04 -1.08 -10.93
CA SER A 187 6.58 -1.12 -10.80
C SER A 187 6.17 -2.25 -9.84
N GLY A 188 4.96 -2.25 -9.36
CA GLY A 188 4.46 -3.29 -8.46
C GLY A 188 5.14 -3.30 -7.09
N LEU A 189 5.61 -2.15 -6.62
CA LEU A 189 6.27 -1.97 -5.32
C LEU A 189 5.27 -1.63 -4.22
N ALA A 190 5.64 -1.90 -2.97
CA ALA A 190 4.91 -1.43 -1.81
C ALA A 190 5.50 -0.13 -1.29
N GLY A 191 4.62 0.76 -0.81
CA GLY A 191 5.01 1.97 -0.07
C GLY A 191 4.67 1.85 1.42
N MET A 192 5.56 2.34 2.29
CA MET A 192 5.40 2.44 3.74
C MET A 192 5.87 3.82 4.19
N GLY A 193 5.07 4.54 4.95
CA GLY A 193 5.40 5.87 5.39
C GLY A 193 4.18 6.70 5.77
N ALA A 194 4.40 7.69 6.62
CA ALA A 194 3.35 8.57 7.14
C ALA A 194 3.29 9.94 6.43
N SER A 195 4.29 10.28 5.62
CA SER A 195 4.42 11.60 5.00
C SER A 195 5.30 11.58 3.75
N ASN A 196 5.33 12.71 3.03
CA ASN A 196 6.22 12.94 1.91
C ASN A 196 7.69 13.23 2.29
N THR A 197 8.03 13.26 3.57
CA THR A 197 9.39 13.53 4.06
C THR A 197 10.12 12.28 4.56
N ALA A 198 9.40 11.16 4.72
CA ALA A 198 9.97 9.92 5.23
C ALA A 198 9.16 8.71 4.72
N ALA A 199 9.78 7.87 3.90
CA ALA A 199 9.14 6.74 3.27
C ALA A 199 10.11 5.57 3.05
N LEU A 200 9.56 4.36 2.96
CA LEU A 200 10.21 3.18 2.39
C LEU A 200 9.44 2.72 1.15
N VAL A 201 10.13 2.24 0.14
CA VAL A 201 9.55 1.47 -0.95
C VAL A 201 10.29 0.14 -1.09
N ALA A 202 9.53 -0.94 -1.27
CA ALA A 202 10.09 -2.28 -1.21
C ALA A 202 9.59 -3.17 -2.35
N GLY A 203 10.47 -4.05 -2.85
CA GLY A 203 10.17 -5.04 -3.87
C GLY A 203 9.82 -4.42 -5.23
N GLY A 204 8.98 -5.14 -5.97
CA GLY A 204 8.52 -4.74 -7.28
C GLY A 204 9.31 -5.37 -8.42
N GLU A 205 9.05 -4.87 -9.63
CA GLU A 205 9.65 -5.34 -10.88
C GLU A 205 10.47 -4.24 -11.53
N SER A 206 11.73 -4.56 -11.79
CA SER A 206 12.62 -3.83 -12.68
C SER A 206 13.24 -4.87 -13.61
N PRO A 207 12.46 -5.43 -14.56
CA PRO A 207 12.67 -6.80 -15.05
C PRO A 207 14.07 -7.35 -14.82
N PRO A 208 14.28 -8.37 -13.97
CA PRO A 208 13.29 -9.19 -13.27
C PRO A 208 12.74 -8.54 -11.97
N VAL A 209 11.87 -9.30 -11.27
CA VAL A 209 11.39 -8.95 -9.92
C VAL A 209 12.56 -8.87 -8.96
N VAL A 210 12.54 -7.88 -8.06
CA VAL A 210 13.66 -7.54 -7.18
C VAL A 210 13.26 -7.53 -5.69
N ALA A 211 14.27 -7.63 -4.82
CA ALA A 211 14.12 -7.53 -3.37
C ALA A 211 14.45 -6.12 -2.83
N ILE A 212 14.86 -5.22 -3.68
CA ILE A 212 15.40 -3.90 -3.34
C ILE A 212 14.45 -3.11 -2.44
N VAL A 213 15.01 -2.52 -1.38
CA VAL A 213 14.33 -1.58 -0.50
C VAL A 213 15.07 -0.24 -0.54
N GLU A 214 14.33 0.83 -0.79
CA GLU A 214 14.87 2.19 -0.75
C GLU A 214 14.16 3.03 0.31
N ASN A 215 14.96 3.79 1.07
CA ASN A 215 14.51 4.70 2.12
C ASN A 215 14.63 6.15 1.66
N TRP A 216 13.56 6.92 1.80
CA TRP A 216 13.48 8.35 1.56
C TRP A 216 13.65 9.13 2.85
N ASN A 217 14.55 10.10 2.88
CA ASN A 217 14.82 10.95 4.05
C ASN A 217 14.32 12.39 3.91
N GLY A 218 13.50 12.67 2.91
CA GLY A 218 13.01 14.01 2.60
C GLY A 218 13.84 14.74 1.53
N SER A 219 15.01 14.20 1.13
CA SER A 219 15.88 14.82 0.12
C SER A 219 16.52 13.84 -0.86
N ALA A 220 16.75 12.59 -0.45
CA ALA A 220 17.37 11.56 -1.28
C ALA A 220 16.86 10.16 -0.94
N TRP A 221 16.85 9.29 -1.94
CA TRP A 221 16.64 7.86 -1.80
C TRP A 221 17.96 7.15 -1.52
N THR A 222 17.96 6.23 -0.61
CA THR A 222 19.11 5.39 -0.25
C THR A 222 18.68 3.94 -0.20
N GLU A 223 19.39 3.08 -0.93
CA GLU A 223 19.20 1.63 -0.83
C GLU A 223 19.63 1.17 0.55
N VAL A 224 18.79 0.33 1.15
CA VAL A 224 18.96 -0.23 2.49
C VAL A 224 18.92 -1.75 2.42
N ALA A 225 18.81 -2.46 3.55
CA ALA A 225 18.77 -3.92 3.51
C ALA A 225 17.57 -4.43 2.71
N ASP A 226 17.81 -5.36 1.79
CA ASP A 226 16.82 -5.96 0.94
C ASP A 226 15.81 -6.83 1.68
N LEU A 227 14.65 -7.06 1.04
CA LEU A 227 13.73 -8.13 1.44
C LEU A 227 14.45 -9.49 1.37
N SER A 228 14.02 -10.43 2.20
CA SER A 228 14.58 -11.79 2.20
C SER A 228 14.33 -12.54 0.88
N VAL A 229 13.28 -12.17 0.15
CA VAL A 229 12.89 -12.75 -1.13
C VAL A 229 12.39 -11.67 -2.07
N ALA A 230 12.89 -11.67 -3.32
CA ALA A 230 12.37 -10.82 -4.38
C ALA A 230 10.88 -11.09 -4.61
N LYS A 231 10.05 -10.06 -4.61
CA LYS A 231 8.61 -10.21 -4.79
C LYS A 231 7.95 -8.99 -5.44
N TYR A 232 6.89 -9.23 -6.19
CA TYR A 232 5.90 -8.21 -6.46
C TYR A 232 5.19 -7.90 -5.14
N ALA A 233 5.27 -6.68 -4.72
CA ALA A 233 4.60 -6.26 -3.50
C ALA A 233 3.16 -5.78 -3.75
N TRP A 234 2.81 -5.40 -4.98
CA TRP A 234 1.49 -4.93 -5.46
C TRP A 234 0.50 -4.66 -4.34
N GLY A 235 0.74 -3.65 -3.57
CA GLY A 235 -0.10 -3.33 -2.43
C GLY A 235 0.60 -2.33 -1.55
N GLN A 236 0.06 -2.19 -0.37
CA GLN A 236 0.62 -1.31 0.62
C GLN A 236 1.32 -2.13 1.70
N GLY A 237 2.50 -1.67 2.09
CA GLY A 237 3.03 -2.03 3.39
C GLY A 237 2.37 -1.20 4.48
N SER A 238 2.61 -1.57 5.70
CA SER A 238 2.12 -0.88 6.91
C SER A 238 3.28 -0.26 7.67
N GLY A 239 3.05 0.88 8.32
CA GLY A 239 4.04 1.52 9.19
C GLY A 239 4.81 2.67 8.56
N THR A 240 5.92 3.04 9.18
CA THR A 240 6.76 4.18 8.82
C THR A 240 8.06 3.72 8.14
N ASN A 241 8.91 4.65 7.75
CA ASN A 241 10.24 4.33 7.22
C ASN A 241 11.23 3.76 8.25
N THR A 242 10.87 3.75 9.53
CA THR A 242 11.72 3.21 10.62
C THR A 242 11.10 2.03 11.35
N ASP A 243 9.80 1.79 11.15
CA ASP A 243 9.03 0.73 11.78
C ASP A 243 7.94 0.29 10.79
N ALA A 244 8.25 -0.67 9.94
CA ALA A 244 7.42 -1.07 8.82
C ALA A 244 7.22 -2.59 8.75
N LEU A 245 6.09 -2.96 8.14
CA LEU A 245 5.67 -4.34 7.95
C LEU A 245 5.19 -4.53 6.51
N LEU A 246 5.72 -5.54 5.83
CA LEU A 246 5.26 -6.00 4.53
C LEU A 246 4.74 -7.42 4.64
N ALA A 247 3.47 -7.62 4.36
CA ALA A 247 2.82 -8.92 4.42
C ALA A 247 2.30 -9.38 3.05
N GLY A 248 2.50 -10.65 2.73
CA GLY A 248 2.06 -11.24 1.46
C GLY A 248 2.92 -10.84 0.26
N GLY A 249 2.27 -10.64 -0.87
CA GLY A 249 2.92 -10.39 -2.15
C GLY A 249 2.96 -11.64 -3.04
N ALA A 250 3.61 -11.55 -4.19
CA ALA A 250 3.80 -12.66 -5.11
C ALA A 250 5.26 -12.84 -5.49
N SER A 251 5.80 -14.05 -5.34
CA SER A 251 7.17 -14.34 -5.76
C SER A 251 7.26 -14.59 -7.27
N PRO A 252 8.44 -14.36 -7.89
CA PRO A 252 8.64 -14.57 -9.33
C PRO A 252 8.70 -16.04 -9.74
N ALA A 253 8.77 -16.97 -8.81
CA ALA A 253 9.03 -18.39 -9.06
C ALA A 253 7.80 -19.15 -9.59
N GLY A 254 7.20 -18.69 -10.69
CA GLY A 254 6.35 -19.50 -11.57
C GLY A 254 5.08 -20.11 -10.99
N SER A 255 4.77 -19.88 -9.72
CA SER A 255 3.52 -20.30 -9.12
C SER A 255 2.72 -19.09 -8.71
N PRO A 256 1.51 -18.96 -9.21
CA PRO A 256 0.64 -17.84 -8.84
C PRO A 256 0.03 -17.97 -7.44
N THR A 257 0.72 -18.57 -6.50
CA THR A 257 0.28 -18.62 -5.11
C THR A 257 0.76 -17.36 -4.39
N GLY A 258 -0.18 -16.59 -3.84
CA GLY A 258 0.16 -15.46 -2.98
C GLY A 258 1.01 -15.92 -1.79
N GLU A 259 1.98 -15.11 -1.41
CA GLU A 259 2.87 -15.38 -0.29
C GLU A 259 2.14 -15.21 1.05
N VAL A 260 2.55 -16.02 2.03
CA VAL A 260 2.12 -15.87 3.43
C VAL A 260 3.11 -15.05 4.26
N THR A 261 4.31 -14.82 3.72
CA THR A 261 5.44 -14.24 4.45
C THR A 261 5.13 -12.83 4.93
N THR A 262 5.59 -12.54 6.14
CA THR A 262 5.58 -11.20 6.72
C THR A 262 7.02 -10.80 7.03
N GLU A 263 7.44 -9.66 6.55
CA GLU A 263 8.77 -9.11 6.78
C GLU A 263 8.65 -7.81 7.57
N GLU A 264 9.51 -7.63 8.55
CA GLU A 264 9.54 -6.47 9.42
C GLU A 264 10.82 -5.66 9.16
N TRP A 265 10.65 -4.36 9.05
CA TRP A 265 11.73 -3.40 8.97
C TRP A 265 11.78 -2.60 10.27
N ASN A 266 12.89 -2.72 11.01
CA ASN A 266 13.12 -2.00 12.25
C ASN A 266 14.49 -1.32 12.18
N VAL A 267 14.53 0.00 12.25
CA VAL A 267 15.77 0.72 12.47
C VAL A 267 16.02 0.75 13.97
N PRO A 268 17.13 0.17 14.48
CA PRO A 268 17.44 0.23 15.90
C PRO A 268 17.47 1.69 16.36
N ALA A 269 16.78 1.98 17.46
CA ALA A 269 16.85 3.30 18.08
C ALA A 269 18.33 3.61 18.41
N THR A 270 18.88 4.66 17.84
CA THR A 270 20.23 5.10 18.18
C THR A 270 20.21 5.59 19.63
N VAL A 271 20.85 4.81 20.52
CA VAL A 271 21.06 5.24 21.90
C VAL A 271 22.07 6.38 21.86
N THR A 272 21.60 7.62 21.90
CA THR A 272 22.44 8.78 22.16
C THR A 272 22.78 8.78 23.64
N ASN A 273 23.98 8.31 23.99
CA ASN A 273 24.55 8.57 25.31
C ASN A 273 24.69 10.09 25.47
N LYS A 274 23.96 10.68 26.40
CA LYS A 274 24.15 12.04 26.86
C LYS A 274 25.31 12.12 27.82
#